data_5598a11230ed4f9163713edc30eb9050
#
_entry.id   5598a11230ed4f9163713edc30eb9050
#
_cell.length_a   1.000
_cell.length_b   1.000
_cell.length_c   1.000
_cell.angle_alpha   90.00
_cell.angle_beta   90.00
_cell.angle_gamma   90.00
#
_symmetry.space_group_name_H-M   'P 1'
#
loop_
_entity.id
_entity.type
_entity.pdbx_description
1 polymer ?
#
loop_
_entity_poly.entity_id
_entity_poly.type
_entity_poly.pdbx_seq_one_letter_code
_entity_poly.pdbx_strand_id
1 'polypeptide(L)'
;IGIHNHGTIKIGDTFTEKEALRFTGIPSFAPEHFRRVNLKNPLKQKQLQKGLVQLAEEGAVQFFRPLRGSEYFLGAVGALQFDVTVARLKAEYNVDAVYEPVGFSTARWIDCDDSKRLKAFADKHAGNVAHDAQGRLTYLAPSSWELDFVMEGWPQISFHKTREQD
;
A
#
# COMPACT_ATOMS: atom_id res chain seq x y z
N ILE A 1 20.51 -16.71 -16.20
CA ILE A 1 20.15 -16.36 -15.91
C ILE A 1 19.80 -16.14 -16.22
N GLY A 2 20.21 -17.07 -16.78
CA GLY A 2 19.48 -16.84 -16.29
C GLY A 2 19.25 -16.96 -16.65
N ILE A 3 19.56 -17.25 -16.40
CA ILE A 3 19.19 -17.37 -16.20
C ILE A 3 19.05 -17.30 -16.42
N HIS A 4 19.03 -17.63 -16.32
CA HIS A 4 18.78 -17.61 -16.15
C HIS A 4 18.66 -17.25 -16.01
N ASN A 5 18.86 -18.07 -16.03
CA ASN A 5 18.60 -17.82 -15.68
C ASN A 5 18.47 -17.42 -15.61
N HIS A 6 18.38 -17.61 -15.45
CA HIS A 6 18.04 -17.33 -15.10
C HIS A 6 17.83 -16.64 -14.67
N GLY A 7 18.21 -17.72 -14.44
CA GLY A 7 17.69 -17.14 -13.68
C GLY A 7 17.64 -16.66 -13.72
N THR A 8 17.48 -16.76 -13.38
CA THR A 8 17.18 -16.26 -13.07
C THR A 8 17.00 -15.78 -13.45
N ILE A 9 16.92 -16.22 -13.66
CA ILE A 9 16.52 -15.69 -13.70
C ILE A 9 16.50 -15.10 -13.77
N LYS A 10 16.43 -15.26 -13.97
CA LYS A 10 16.23 -14.68 -13.76
C LYS A 10 16.05 -13.97 -13.82
N ILE A 11 15.78 -14.20 -14.04
CA ILE A 11 15.36 -13.61 -13.83
C ILE A 11 14.92 -13.49 -14.53
N GLY A 12 14.84 -14.06 -14.99
CA GLY A 12 14.01 -13.78 -15.21
C GLY A 12 13.52 -14.05 -15.98
N ASP A 13 13.29 -14.30 -16.26
CA ASP A 13 12.75 -14.43 -16.61
C ASP A 13 12.15 -14.61 -17.11
N THR A 14 11.73 -14.70 -17.23
CA THR A 14 11.00 -14.70 -17.23
C THR A 14 10.30 -15.09 -17.65
N PHE A 15 9.48 -15.33 -17.98
CA PHE A 15 8.62 -15.72 -18.01
C PHE A 15 7.50 -15.62 -18.18
N THR A 16 6.84 -15.86 -19.16
CA THR A 16 5.70 -15.90 -18.66
C THR A 16 5.54 -15.69 -17.35
N GLU A 17 6.39 -15.30 -16.90
CA GLU A 17 6.52 -15.17 -15.58
C GLU A 17 5.75 -14.12 -14.96
N LYS A 18 5.23 -13.14 -15.63
CA LYS A 18 4.51 -12.09 -15.05
C LYS A 18 3.28 -12.53 -14.33
N GLU A 19 2.52 -13.41 -14.90
CA GLU A 19 1.39 -13.98 -14.21
C GLU A 19 1.79 -14.77 -13.03
N ALA A 20 2.89 -15.44 -13.13
CA ALA A 20 3.38 -16.25 -12.03
C ALA A 20 3.74 -15.44 -10.82
N LEU A 21 4.08 -14.18 -10.98
CA LEU A 21 4.42 -13.34 -9.84
C LEU A 21 3.23 -12.96 -9.01
N ARG A 22 2.03 -13.30 -9.43
CA ARG A 22 0.82 -13.00 -8.68
C ARG A 22 0.32 -14.19 -7.88
N PHE A 23 1.20 -15.08 -7.57
CA PHE A 23 0.85 -16.28 -6.81
C PHE A 23 0.36 -15.96 -5.44
N THR A 24 -0.65 -16.72 -4.99
CA THR A 24 -1.02 -16.69 -3.59
C THR A 24 0.14 -17.24 -2.78
N GLY A 25 0.28 -16.79 -1.59
CA GLY A 25 1.36 -17.22 -0.72
C GLY A 25 2.60 -16.36 -0.79
N ILE A 26 2.72 -15.51 -1.81
CA ILE A 26 3.82 -14.56 -1.86
C ILE A 26 3.43 -13.37 -1.01
N PRO A 27 4.21 -13.02 0.03
CA PRO A 27 3.82 -11.93 0.91
C PRO A 27 3.97 -10.58 0.23
N SER A 28 3.09 -9.64 0.60
CA SER A 28 3.27 -8.25 0.26
C SER A 28 4.11 -7.62 1.35
N PHE A 29 5.06 -6.78 0.95
CA PHE A 29 5.94 -6.08 1.89
C PHE A 29 5.40 -4.69 2.16
N ALA A 30 5.62 -4.20 3.38
CA ALA A 30 5.23 -2.85 3.73
C ALA A 30 6.01 -1.85 2.86
N PRO A 31 5.32 -0.85 2.32
CA PRO A 31 6.00 0.13 1.47
C PRO A 31 6.90 1.04 2.27
N GLU A 32 7.87 1.65 1.60
CA GLU A 32 8.82 2.57 2.22
C GLU A 32 8.68 3.98 1.69
N HIS A 33 7.86 4.20 0.67
CA HIS A 33 7.61 5.51 0.10
C HIS A 33 6.11 5.73 0.06
N PHE A 34 5.69 6.95 0.36
CA PHE A 34 4.26 7.26 0.44
C PHE A 34 3.97 8.59 -0.23
N ARG A 35 2.80 8.70 -0.86
CA ARG A 35 2.32 9.94 -1.45
C ARG A 35 0.82 10.04 -1.24
N ARG A 36 0.34 11.27 -1.10
CA ARG A 36 -1.09 11.54 -1.14
C ARG A 36 -1.47 11.83 -2.57
N VAL A 37 -2.62 11.33 -2.99
CA VAL A 37 -3.08 11.53 -4.37
C VAL A 37 -4.18 12.58 -4.38
N ASN A 38 -4.00 13.59 -5.23
CA ASN A 38 -5.03 14.60 -5.47
C ASN A 38 -5.41 14.59 -6.93
N LEU A 39 -6.62 15.07 -7.23
CA LEU A 39 -7.12 15.14 -8.59
C LEU A 39 -7.12 16.58 -9.05
N LYS A 40 -6.71 16.81 -10.30
CA LYS A 40 -6.89 18.12 -10.91
C LYS A 40 -8.36 18.36 -11.21
N ASN A 41 -9.11 17.30 -11.54
CA ASN A 41 -10.54 17.39 -11.82
C ASN A 41 -11.29 16.54 -10.80
N PRO A 42 -11.98 17.16 -9.82
CA PRO A 42 -12.70 16.39 -8.78
C PRO A 42 -13.79 15.47 -9.32
N LEU A 43 -14.26 15.72 -10.54
CA LEU A 43 -15.30 14.86 -11.13
C LEU A 43 -14.78 13.49 -11.51
N LYS A 44 -13.47 13.28 -11.47
CA LYS A 44 -12.84 12.01 -11.84
C LYS A 44 -12.58 11.09 -10.65
N GLN A 45 -13.23 11.37 -9.51
CA GLN A 45 -12.97 10.60 -8.28
C GLN A 45 -13.23 9.11 -8.45
N LYS A 46 -14.33 8.76 -9.14
CA LYS A 46 -14.66 7.35 -9.33
C LYS A 46 -13.64 6.65 -10.23
N GLN A 47 -13.21 7.32 -11.29
CA GLN A 47 -12.20 6.78 -12.18
C GLN A 47 -10.87 6.60 -11.45
N LEU A 48 -10.53 7.56 -10.58
CA LEU A 48 -9.32 7.45 -9.78
C LEU A 48 -9.37 6.22 -8.88
N GLN A 49 -10.48 6.06 -8.15
CA GLN A 49 -10.61 4.93 -7.25
C GLN A 49 -10.51 3.60 -8.01
N LYS A 50 -11.21 3.50 -9.13
CA LYS A 50 -11.19 2.29 -9.94
C LYS A 50 -9.77 1.98 -10.43
N GLY A 51 -9.07 2.99 -10.90
CA GLY A 51 -7.71 2.80 -11.38
C GLY A 51 -6.75 2.40 -10.28
N LEU A 52 -6.86 3.03 -9.10
CA LEU A 52 -5.97 2.71 -7.99
C LEU A 52 -6.19 1.30 -7.48
N VAL A 53 -7.46 0.86 -7.39
CA VAL A 53 -7.75 -0.52 -6.97
C VAL A 53 -7.17 -1.51 -7.96
N GLN A 54 -7.34 -1.24 -9.26
CA GLN A 54 -6.82 -2.12 -10.30
C GLN A 54 -5.29 -2.20 -10.25
N LEU A 55 -4.62 -1.06 -10.13
CA LEU A 55 -3.17 -1.04 -10.08
C LEU A 55 -2.63 -1.70 -8.82
N ALA A 56 -3.37 -1.58 -7.71
CA ALA A 56 -2.99 -2.26 -6.48
C ALA A 56 -3.13 -3.77 -6.63
N GLU A 57 -4.18 -4.24 -7.30
CA GLU A 57 -4.35 -5.66 -7.54
C GLU A 57 -3.25 -6.24 -8.42
N GLU A 58 -2.72 -5.43 -9.33
CA GLU A 58 -1.61 -5.84 -10.18
C GLU A 58 -0.28 -5.81 -9.45
N GLY A 59 -0.24 -5.23 -8.26
CA GLY A 59 1.01 -5.11 -7.53
C GLY A 59 1.88 -3.93 -7.94
N ALA A 60 1.35 -3.04 -8.78
CA ALA A 60 2.12 -1.89 -9.24
C ALA A 60 2.37 -0.87 -8.14
N VAL A 61 1.43 -0.78 -7.20
CA VAL A 61 1.49 0.18 -6.11
C VAL A 61 0.57 -0.35 -5.01
N GLN A 62 0.74 0.14 -3.79
CA GLN A 62 -0.18 -0.17 -2.71
C GLN A 62 -1.06 1.03 -2.45
N PHE A 63 -2.33 0.77 -2.14
CA PHE A 63 -3.36 1.78 -2.05
C PHE A 63 -3.96 1.74 -0.64
N PHE A 64 -4.07 2.89 0.00
CA PHE A 64 -4.60 3.00 1.35
C PHE A 64 -5.68 4.06 1.42
N ARG A 65 -6.78 3.72 2.08
CA ARG A 65 -7.86 4.66 2.34
C ARG A 65 -7.88 4.95 3.84
N PRO A 66 -7.70 6.20 4.24
CA PRO A 66 -7.73 6.53 5.67
C PRO A 66 -9.10 6.25 6.27
N LEU A 67 -9.14 6.05 7.57
CA LEU A 67 -10.40 5.84 8.27
C LEU A 67 -11.26 7.09 8.25
N ARG A 68 -10.64 8.26 8.15
CA ARG A 68 -11.34 9.54 8.09
C ARG A 68 -10.88 10.29 6.87
N GLY A 69 -11.83 10.98 6.24
CA GLY A 69 -11.53 11.77 5.06
C GLY A 69 -11.71 10.98 3.79
N SER A 70 -11.52 11.67 2.67
CA SER A 70 -11.72 11.08 1.35
C SER A 70 -10.44 11.03 0.53
N GLU A 71 -9.31 11.28 1.17
CA GLU A 71 -8.02 11.24 0.49
C GLU A 71 -7.59 9.81 0.26
N TYR A 72 -6.73 9.63 -0.73
CA TYR A 72 -6.10 8.33 -0.96
C TYR A 72 -4.61 8.46 -0.79
N PHE A 73 -3.99 7.44 -0.18
CA PHE A 73 -2.55 7.37 -0.04
C PHE A 73 -2.03 6.21 -0.86
N LEU A 74 -0.89 6.41 -1.50
CA LEU A 74 -0.21 5.34 -2.21
C LEU A 74 1.10 5.02 -1.51
N GLY A 75 1.42 3.74 -1.48
CA GLY A 75 2.69 3.28 -0.96
C GLY A 75 3.41 2.46 -2.02
N ALA A 76 4.73 2.54 -2.03
CA ALA A 76 5.54 1.80 -2.98
C ALA A 76 6.86 1.42 -2.36
N VAL A 77 7.42 0.32 -2.82
CA VAL A 77 8.76 -0.10 -2.39
C VAL A 77 9.82 0.78 -3.04
N GLY A 78 9.60 1.21 -4.28
CA GLY A 78 10.50 2.10 -4.98
C GLY A 78 9.77 3.34 -5.49
N ALA A 79 10.44 4.48 -5.48
CA ALA A 79 9.81 5.75 -5.85
C ALA A 79 9.37 5.79 -7.32
N LEU A 80 10.05 5.04 -8.18
CA LEU A 80 9.71 5.03 -9.60
C LEU A 80 8.31 4.49 -9.86
N GLN A 81 7.79 3.67 -8.96
CA GLN A 81 6.44 3.14 -9.10
C GLN A 81 5.38 4.23 -9.12
N PHE A 82 5.65 5.36 -8.47
CA PHE A 82 4.71 6.48 -8.48
C PHE A 82 4.62 7.11 -9.87
N ASP A 83 5.75 7.22 -10.57
CA ASP A 83 5.75 7.77 -11.91
C ASP A 83 4.98 6.87 -12.87
N VAL A 84 5.18 5.57 -12.76
CA VAL A 84 4.46 4.60 -13.58
C VAL A 84 2.97 4.67 -13.30
N THR A 85 2.61 4.79 -12.03
CA THR A 85 1.21 4.82 -11.63
C THR A 85 0.49 6.04 -12.20
N VAL A 86 1.11 7.22 -12.11
CA VAL A 86 0.47 8.44 -12.62
C VAL A 86 0.33 8.37 -14.14
N ALA A 87 1.31 7.80 -14.82
CA ALA A 87 1.25 7.66 -16.27
C ALA A 87 0.13 6.70 -16.67
N ARG A 88 -0.03 5.60 -15.97
CA ARG A 88 -1.08 4.63 -16.27
C ARG A 88 -2.46 5.17 -15.96
N LEU A 89 -2.61 5.93 -14.88
CA LEU A 89 -3.89 6.56 -14.57
C LEU A 89 -4.31 7.48 -15.71
N LYS A 90 -3.38 8.24 -16.25
CA LYS A 90 -3.70 9.13 -17.37
C LYS A 90 -4.03 8.34 -18.63
N ALA A 91 -3.21 7.34 -18.94
CA ALA A 91 -3.36 6.61 -20.22
C ALA A 91 -4.58 5.69 -20.22
N GLU A 92 -4.86 5.03 -19.09
CA GLU A 92 -5.89 3.97 -19.04
C GLU A 92 -7.21 4.44 -18.46
N TYR A 93 -7.20 5.48 -17.62
CA TYR A 93 -8.41 5.93 -16.94
C TYR A 93 -8.73 7.39 -17.21
N ASN A 94 -7.87 8.07 -17.98
CA ASN A 94 -8.03 9.49 -18.29
C ASN A 94 -8.12 10.34 -17.02
N VAL A 95 -7.26 10.03 -16.06
CA VAL A 95 -7.24 10.69 -14.76
C VAL A 95 -5.94 11.47 -14.62
N ASP A 96 -6.03 12.77 -14.34
CA ASP A 96 -4.87 13.60 -14.03
C ASP A 96 -4.71 13.65 -12.53
N ALA A 97 -3.79 12.85 -12.02
CA ALA A 97 -3.51 12.80 -10.59
C ALA A 97 -2.20 13.53 -10.31
N VAL A 98 -2.16 14.20 -9.19
CA VAL A 98 -0.94 14.83 -8.71
C VAL A 98 -0.63 14.30 -7.32
N TYR A 99 0.64 14.25 -6.98
CA TYR A 99 1.06 13.73 -5.69
C TYR A 99 1.44 14.87 -4.76
N GLU A 100 1.18 14.64 -3.48
CA GLU A 100 1.62 15.54 -2.42
C GLU A 100 2.38 14.72 -1.38
N PRO A 101 3.35 15.32 -0.71
CA PRO A 101 4.07 14.61 0.35
C PRO A 101 3.15 14.34 1.54
N VAL A 102 3.48 13.32 2.29
CA VAL A 102 2.74 12.96 3.50
C VAL A 102 3.71 12.85 4.66
N GLY A 103 3.15 12.82 5.87
CA GLY A 103 3.95 12.76 7.07
C GLY A 103 4.27 11.35 7.55
N PHE A 104 4.07 10.34 6.71
CA PHE A 104 4.40 8.96 7.08
C PHE A 104 5.66 8.51 6.37
N SER A 105 6.40 7.61 7.00
CA SER A 105 7.57 7.01 6.36
C SER A 105 7.59 5.50 6.47
N THR A 106 6.66 4.89 7.20
CA THR A 106 6.64 3.44 7.33
C THR A 106 5.21 2.98 7.61
N ALA A 107 4.95 1.71 7.34
CA ALA A 107 3.63 1.12 7.52
C ALA A 107 3.76 -0.27 8.12
N ARG A 108 2.74 -0.67 8.87
CA ARG A 108 2.64 -2.03 9.40
C ARG A 108 1.18 -2.45 9.34
N TRP A 109 0.93 -3.66 8.86
CA TRP A 109 -0.40 -4.24 8.96
C TRP A 109 -0.63 -4.63 10.41
N ILE A 110 -1.83 -4.39 10.92
CA ILE A 110 -2.14 -4.62 12.33
C ILE A 110 -3.30 -5.59 12.46
N ASP A 111 -3.21 -6.43 13.47
CA ASP A 111 -4.34 -7.27 13.86
C ASP A 111 -4.25 -7.58 15.35
N CYS A 112 -5.35 -8.11 15.88
CA CYS A 112 -5.44 -8.45 17.30
C CYS A 112 -6.56 -9.45 17.47
N ASP A 113 -6.35 -10.44 18.32
CA ASP A 113 -7.39 -11.42 18.64
C ASP A 113 -8.60 -10.78 19.30
N ASP A 114 -8.38 -9.68 20.03
CA ASP A 114 -9.45 -8.95 20.68
C ASP A 114 -9.89 -7.80 19.77
N SER A 115 -11.05 -7.96 19.12
CA SER A 115 -11.54 -6.96 18.18
C SER A 115 -11.82 -5.62 18.86
N LYS A 116 -12.19 -5.63 20.13
CA LYS A 116 -12.43 -4.38 20.85
C LYS A 116 -11.15 -3.59 21.06
N ARG A 117 -10.06 -4.30 21.33
CA ARG A 117 -8.77 -3.64 21.49
C ARG A 117 -8.27 -3.08 20.16
N LEU A 118 -8.47 -3.83 19.11
CA LEU A 118 -8.09 -3.36 17.78
C LEU A 118 -8.88 -2.09 17.41
N LYS A 119 -10.17 -2.08 17.70
CA LYS A 119 -10.99 -0.90 17.46
C LYS A 119 -10.53 0.28 18.30
N ALA A 120 -10.17 0.04 19.56
CA ALA A 120 -9.68 1.10 20.43
C ALA A 120 -8.38 1.71 19.88
N PHE A 121 -7.50 0.86 19.36
CA PHE A 121 -6.28 1.34 18.73
C PHE A 121 -6.61 2.20 17.50
N ALA A 122 -7.48 1.70 16.64
CA ALA A 122 -7.84 2.42 15.43
C ALA A 122 -8.50 3.75 15.74
N ASP A 123 -9.34 3.81 16.79
CA ASP A 123 -9.98 5.05 17.19
C ASP A 123 -8.96 6.05 17.74
N LYS A 124 -8.03 5.57 18.56
CA LYS A 124 -7.02 6.45 19.13
C LYS A 124 -6.06 7.00 18.09
N HIS A 125 -5.72 6.21 17.10
CA HIS A 125 -4.77 6.59 16.07
C HIS A 125 -5.43 6.78 14.71
N ALA A 126 -6.68 7.24 14.70
CA ALA A 126 -7.48 7.30 13.48
C ALA A 126 -6.82 8.12 12.37
N GLY A 127 -6.02 9.11 12.71
CA GLY A 127 -5.31 9.89 11.70
C GLY A 127 -4.15 9.15 11.05
N ASN A 128 -3.77 8.00 11.62
CA ASN A 128 -2.63 7.23 11.12
C ASN A 128 -3.02 5.79 10.78
N VAL A 129 -4.32 5.48 10.73
CA VAL A 129 -4.77 4.13 10.39
C VAL A 129 -5.59 4.21 9.12
N ALA A 130 -5.38 3.25 8.25
CA ALA A 130 -6.05 3.19 6.96
C ALA A 130 -6.38 1.75 6.61
N HIS A 131 -7.24 1.57 5.61
CA HIS A 131 -7.51 0.25 5.03
C HIS A 131 -6.71 0.13 3.75
N ASP A 132 -6.08 -1.03 3.54
CA ASP A 132 -5.44 -1.27 2.25
C ASP A 132 -6.49 -1.66 1.21
N ALA A 133 -6.05 -2.05 0.01
CA ALA A 133 -6.98 -2.33 -1.08
C ALA A 133 -7.91 -3.52 -0.77
N GLN A 134 -7.49 -4.42 0.11
CA GLN A 134 -8.30 -5.56 0.51
C GLN A 134 -9.09 -5.31 1.80
N GLY A 135 -9.03 -4.10 2.33
CA GLY A 135 -9.76 -3.74 3.54
C GLY A 135 -9.06 -4.09 4.84
N ARG A 136 -7.78 -4.41 4.79
CA ARG A 136 -7.02 -4.75 6.01
C ARG A 136 -6.52 -3.49 6.68
N LEU A 137 -6.53 -3.50 8.00
CA LEU A 137 -6.08 -2.34 8.76
C LEU A 137 -4.56 -2.21 8.70
N THR A 138 -4.12 -0.99 8.52
CA THR A 138 -2.71 -0.66 8.40
C THR A 138 -2.41 0.58 9.23
N TYR A 139 -1.35 0.54 10.02
CA TYR A 139 -0.88 1.69 10.76
C TYR A 139 0.21 2.39 9.96
N LEU A 140 0.03 3.69 9.70
CA LEU A 140 0.96 4.50 8.92
C LEU A 140 1.72 5.38 9.89
N ALA A 141 2.97 5.06 10.13
CA ALA A 141 3.76 5.72 11.17
C ALA A 141 4.61 6.86 10.60
N PRO A 142 4.70 7.98 11.31
CA PRO A 142 5.55 9.09 10.85
C PRO A 142 7.03 8.72 10.81
N SER A 143 7.48 7.86 11.71
CA SER A 143 8.87 7.46 11.76
C SER A 143 8.98 6.09 12.42
N SER A 144 10.13 5.45 12.28
CA SER A 144 10.35 4.18 12.95
C SER A 144 10.39 4.34 14.46
N TRP A 145 10.85 5.50 14.95
CA TRP A 145 10.85 5.76 16.38
C TRP A 145 9.41 5.79 16.92
N GLU A 146 8.52 6.49 16.23
CA GLU A 146 7.11 6.53 16.65
C GLU A 146 6.46 5.17 16.54
N LEU A 147 6.81 4.41 15.52
CA LEU A 147 6.30 3.05 15.38
C LEU A 147 6.69 2.22 16.59
N ASP A 148 7.97 2.26 17.00
CA ASP A 148 8.44 1.49 18.15
C ASP A 148 7.72 1.93 19.42
N PHE A 149 7.53 3.22 19.59
CA PHE A 149 6.85 3.76 20.76
C PHE A 149 5.40 3.26 20.82
N VAL A 150 4.70 3.27 19.69
CA VAL A 150 3.32 2.80 19.63
C VAL A 150 3.25 1.30 19.87
N MET A 151 4.18 0.54 19.30
CA MET A 151 4.20 -0.91 19.51
C MET A 151 4.38 -1.26 20.98
N GLU A 152 5.20 -0.51 21.69
CA GLU A 152 5.39 -0.74 23.12
C GLU A 152 4.14 -0.44 23.93
N GLY A 153 3.37 0.54 23.50
CA GLY A 153 2.15 0.91 24.19
C GLY A 153 0.98 -0.03 23.93
N TRP A 154 1.07 -0.88 22.89
CA TRP A 154 -0.02 -1.77 22.51
C TRP A 154 0.50 -3.19 22.27
N PRO A 155 0.99 -3.86 23.34
CA PRO A 155 1.62 -5.17 23.17
C PRO A 155 0.69 -6.27 22.69
N GLN A 156 -0.63 -6.09 22.81
CA GLN A 156 -1.58 -7.09 22.34
C GLN A 156 -1.85 -6.97 20.85
N ILE A 157 -1.44 -5.87 20.22
CA ILE A 157 -1.64 -5.67 18.78
C ILE A 157 -0.41 -6.20 18.06
N SER A 158 -0.64 -6.99 17.01
CA SER A 158 0.44 -7.49 16.17
C SER A 158 0.68 -6.51 15.04
N PHE A 159 1.94 -6.18 14.80
CA PHE A 159 2.36 -5.26 13.75
C PHE A 159 3.23 -6.03 12.77
N HIS A 160 2.81 -6.12 11.51
CA HIS A 160 3.46 -6.98 10.52
C HIS A 160 4.05 -6.17 9.38
N LYS A 161 5.28 -6.51 9.00
CA LYS A 161 5.92 -5.91 7.83
C LYS A 161 5.44 -6.53 6.53
N THR A 162 4.85 -7.70 6.60
CA THR A 162 4.37 -8.42 5.42
C THR A 162 2.99 -8.95 5.71
N ARG A 163 2.27 -9.25 4.63
CA ARG A 163 1.04 -10.00 4.73
C ARG A 163 0.95 -10.94 3.55
N GLU A 164 0.27 -12.06 3.76
CA GLU A 164 0.08 -13.00 2.67
C GLU A 164 -1.02 -12.51 1.76
N GLN A 165 -0.87 -12.81 0.50
CA GLN A 165 -1.90 -12.49 -0.48
C GLN A 165 -2.87 -13.63 -0.56
N ASP A 166 -4.15 -13.29 -0.59
CA ASP A 166 -5.20 -14.31 -0.69
C ASP A 166 -5.62 -14.53 -2.11
#